data_9498d98c3bdb1bb73955c80046cb4409
#
_entry.id   9498d98c3bdb1bb73955c80046cb4409
#
_cell.length_a   1.000
_cell.length_b   1.000
_cell.length_c   1.000
_cell.angle_alpha   90.00
_cell.angle_beta   90.00
_cell.angle_gamma   90.00
#
_symmetry.space_group_name_H-M   'P 1'
#
loop_
_entity.id
_entity.type
_entity.pdbx_description
1 polymer ?
#
loop_
_entity_poly.entity_id
_entity_poly.type
_entity_poly.pdbx_seq_one_letter_code
_entity_poly.pdbx_strand_id
1 'polypeptide(L)'
;MREFEKLAELESLGSREEVWKVLQGMHFAVMDEGEYKKIVITLAEAMLDGAEGSVLFSAIGSVLLDNLRKRLTKNELLDLLAQKEIFVPEDKAKQTARDKVRDATARWQRSVQRELLDPEILRDETTELINQLDSIRLSFIVGVAGSGKSAVVNQLVEKLQSQNAEVLAFRLDRCADFNSTKKLGKRLELPKSPVASLQRAANERDAVLVIDQLDAISLMSGRLPNSYDAVADLIDEAMAEGIRVIVACRLFDLENDHRIRRIVEKWQAERITVNDLSDDVVANAVMKIGGDIARLTVKQRELLRLPLRLVLFKEIVDQPDAYSFTTPISLFNAFWDRKQKLCKIAHPELRFSDTLELIAETMSNKQVLSIAKRELNRNDYIKDAEILASENLLVIDNRHVSFFHEAFFDYVFAR
;
A
#
# COMPACT_ATOMS: atom_id res chain seq x y z
N MET A 1 -47.90 25.50 37.39
CA MET A 1 -47.24 25.79 38.70
C MET A 1 -47.05 24.51 39.54
N ARG A 2 -48.05 23.68 39.77
CA ARG A 2 -47.90 22.43 40.58
C ARG A 2 -46.86 21.40 40.05
N GLU A 3 -46.59 21.34 38.75
CA GLU A 3 -45.56 20.44 38.18
C GLU A 3 -44.15 21.00 38.38
N PHE A 4 -43.99 22.30 38.38
CA PHE A 4 -42.71 22.96 38.69
C PHE A 4 -42.33 22.88 40.16
N GLU A 5 -43.32 22.80 41.05
CA GLU A 5 -43.08 22.58 42.49
C GLU A 5 -42.51 21.17 42.73
N LYS A 6 -42.97 20.17 41.98
CA LYS A 6 -42.42 18.80 42.04
C LYS A 6 -40.99 18.68 41.47
N LEU A 7 -40.64 19.48 40.48
CA LEU A 7 -39.28 19.55 39.95
C LEU A 7 -38.30 20.17 40.95
N ALA A 8 -38.75 21.16 41.73
CA ALA A 8 -37.94 21.81 42.75
C ALA A 8 -37.70 20.94 44.01
N GLU A 9 -38.48 19.86 44.18
CA GLU A 9 -38.29 18.86 45.25
C GLU A 9 -37.21 17.82 44.94
N LEU A 10 -36.64 17.78 43.71
CA LEU A 10 -35.54 16.92 43.39
C LEU A 10 -34.24 17.51 43.95
N GLU A 11 -33.64 16.84 44.91
CA GLU A 11 -32.38 17.23 45.58
C GLU A 11 -31.22 17.56 44.58
N SER A 12 -31.30 17.03 43.38
CA SER A 12 -30.29 17.22 42.31
C SER A 12 -30.40 18.57 41.60
N LEU A 13 -31.44 19.37 41.80
CA LEU A 13 -31.71 20.61 41.08
C LEU A 13 -31.40 21.88 41.89
N GLY A 14 -30.93 21.76 43.10
CA GLY A 14 -30.61 22.90 43.95
C GLY A 14 -31.84 23.59 44.58
N SER A 15 -31.67 24.83 45.06
CA SER A 15 -32.77 25.58 45.71
C SER A 15 -33.83 26.00 44.68
N ARG A 16 -35.05 26.25 45.16
CA ARG A 16 -36.19 26.76 44.37
C ARG A 16 -35.85 28.02 43.57
N GLU A 17 -34.99 28.88 44.10
CA GLU A 17 -34.51 30.08 43.43
C GLU A 17 -33.54 29.79 42.28
N GLU A 18 -32.69 28.82 42.43
CA GLU A 18 -31.75 28.37 41.38
C GLU A 18 -32.48 27.73 40.20
N VAL A 19 -33.44 26.84 40.51
CA VAL A 19 -34.33 26.24 39.50
C VAL A 19 -35.12 27.33 38.77
N TRP A 20 -35.61 28.36 39.48
CA TRP A 20 -36.35 29.47 38.87
C TRP A 20 -35.47 30.33 37.96
N LYS A 21 -34.24 30.61 38.34
CA LYS A 21 -33.27 31.33 37.49
C LYS A 21 -32.95 30.55 36.21
N VAL A 22 -32.78 29.24 36.30
CA VAL A 22 -32.58 28.39 35.13
C VAL A 22 -33.79 28.38 34.21
N LEU A 23 -35.01 28.27 34.77
CA LEU A 23 -36.25 28.29 34.00
C LEU A 23 -36.52 29.62 33.33
N GLN A 24 -36.13 30.75 33.94
CA GLN A 24 -36.23 32.09 33.33
C GLN A 24 -35.30 32.25 32.14
N GLY A 25 -34.18 31.55 32.10
CA GLY A 25 -33.25 31.52 30.95
C GLY A 25 -33.64 30.54 29.84
N MET A 26 -34.65 29.70 30.07
CA MET A 26 -35.08 28.71 29.06
C MET A 26 -36.15 29.31 28.16
N HIS A 27 -35.93 29.25 26.86
CA HIS A 27 -36.95 29.56 25.85
C HIS A 27 -37.70 28.25 25.51
N PHE A 28 -38.97 28.19 25.91
CA PHE A 28 -39.86 27.07 25.56
C PHE A 28 -40.57 27.42 24.27
N ALA A 29 -40.32 26.64 23.23
CA ALA A 29 -41.12 26.63 22.00
C ALA A 29 -42.19 25.53 22.09
N VAL A 30 -43.45 25.89 21.97
CA VAL A 30 -44.54 24.93 21.82
C VAL A 30 -44.64 24.61 20.34
N MET A 31 -44.25 23.42 19.99
CA MET A 31 -44.36 22.88 18.62
C MET A 31 -45.28 21.68 18.61
N ASP A 32 -46.03 21.52 17.51
CA ASP A 32 -46.77 20.28 17.29
C ASP A 32 -45.80 19.13 16.90
N GLU A 33 -46.28 17.90 17.00
CA GLU A 33 -45.48 16.70 16.71
C GLU A 33 -44.94 16.71 15.26
N GLY A 34 -45.71 17.25 14.32
CA GLY A 34 -45.32 17.33 12.92
C GLY A 34 -44.23 18.37 12.65
N GLU A 35 -44.29 19.52 13.33
CA GLU A 35 -43.24 20.54 13.26
C GLU A 35 -41.93 20.06 13.91
N TYR A 36 -42.03 19.44 15.09
CA TYR A 36 -40.87 18.83 15.77
C TYR A 36 -40.20 17.78 14.88
N LYS A 37 -41.01 16.88 14.30
CA LYS A 37 -40.49 15.85 13.39
C LYS A 37 -39.75 16.44 12.18
N LYS A 38 -40.30 17.49 11.55
CA LYS A 38 -39.64 18.19 10.44
C LYS A 38 -38.30 18.79 10.83
N ILE A 39 -38.23 19.45 11.98
CA ILE A 39 -36.99 20.05 12.49
C ILE A 39 -35.92 18.97 12.74
N VAL A 40 -36.30 17.87 13.38
CA VAL A 40 -35.36 16.76 13.66
C VAL A 40 -34.88 16.12 12.36
N ILE A 41 -35.78 15.93 11.38
CA ILE A 41 -35.37 15.41 10.04
C ILE A 41 -34.38 16.36 9.38
N THR A 42 -34.68 17.66 9.32
CA THR A 42 -33.79 18.66 8.72
C THR A 42 -32.42 18.71 9.41
N LEU A 43 -32.41 18.67 10.74
CA LEU A 43 -31.15 18.61 11.50
C LEU A 43 -30.37 17.31 11.24
N ALA A 44 -31.06 16.18 11.19
CA ALA A 44 -30.44 14.89 10.89
C ALA A 44 -29.82 14.90 9.49
N GLU A 45 -30.52 15.40 8.48
CA GLU A 45 -29.98 15.55 7.11
C GLU A 45 -28.77 16.49 7.04
N ALA A 46 -28.75 17.54 7.85
CA ALA A 46 -27.63 18.47 7.90
C ALA A 46 -26.39 17.90 8.62
N MET A 47 -26.59 17.02 9.60
CA MET A 47 -25.54 16.52 10.50
C MET A 47 -25.06 15.10 10.16
N LEU A 48 -25.87 14.30 9.48
CA LEU A 48 -25.62 12.90 9.21
C LEU A 48 -25.70 12.61 7.70
N ASP A 49 -24.95 11.64 7.24
CA ASP A 49 -24.92 11.17 5.86
C ASP A 49 -25.15 9.66 5.82
N GLY A 50 -25.73 9.14 4.73
CA GLY A 50 -25.94 7.71 4.50
C GLY A 50 -27.39 7.33 4.16
N ALA A 51 -28.38 8.21 4.39
CA ALA A 51 -29.78 7.96 4.05
C ALA A 51 -30.61 9.25 3.93
N GLU A 52 -31.82 9.17 3.37
CA GLU A 52 -32.79 10.27 3.38
C GLU A 52 -33.29 10.58 4.80
N GLY A 53 -33.68 11.81 5.06
CA GLY A 53 -34.02 12.30 6.41
C GLY A 53 -35.08 11.50 7.14
N SER A 54 -36.07 10.96 6.45
CA SER A 54 -37.10 10.08 7.04
C SER A 54 -36.51 8.74 7.53
N VAL A 55 -35.53 8.20 6.82
CA VAL A 55 -34.82 6.99 7.18
C VAL A 55 -33.86 7.26 8.35
N LEU A 56 -33.17 8.41 8.33
CA LEU A 56 -32.33 8.86 9.44
C LEU A 56 -33.15 9.03 10.72
N PHE A 57 -34.32 9.66 10.65
CA PHE A 57 -35.22 9.83 11.78
C PHE A 57 -35.66 8.48 12.37
N SER A 58 -36.04 7.54 11.49
CA SER A 58 -36.45 6.21 11.91
C SER A 58 -35.32 5.39 12.53
N ALA A 59 -34.12 5.51 11.98
CA ALA A 59 -32.93 4.83 12.50
C ALA A 59 -32.51 5.37 13.87
N ILE A 60 -32.51 6.70 14.05
CA ILE A 60 -32.25 7.34 15.34
C ILE A 60 -33.31 6.88 16.36
N GLY A 61 -34.59 6.91 15.98
CA GLY A 61 -35.69 6.43 16.82
C GLY A 61 -35.52 4.98 17.24
N SER A 62 -35.16 4.08 16.31
CA SER A 62 -34.88 2.67 16.61
C SER A 62 -33.74 2.51 17.61
N VAL A 63 -32.59 3.19 17.38
CA VAL A 63 -31.45 3.12 18.29
C VAL A 63 -31.81 3.61 19.69
N LEU A 64 -32.58 4.69 19.79
CA LEU A 64 -33.02 5.24 21.07
C LEU A 64 -34.02 4.29 21.77
N LEU A 65 -34.96 3.69 21.03
CA LEU A 65 -35.91 2.71 21.59
C LEU A 65 -35.23 1.44 22.10
N ASP A 66 -34.25 0.93 21.35
CA ASP A 66 -33.47 -0.24 21.75
C ASP A 66 -32.62 0.00 23.02
N ASN A 67 -32.40 1.27 23.37
CA ASN A 67 -31.57 1.70 24.50
C ASN A 67 -32.31 2.56 25.54
N LEU A 68 -33.63 2.52 25.59
CA LEU A 68 -34.50 3.36 26.46
C LEU A 68 -34.10 3.45 27.95
N ARG A 69 -33.35 2.45 28.46
CA ARG A 69 -32.95 2.39 29.88
C ARG A 69 -31.45 2.63 30.09
N LYS A 70 -30.73 3.01 29.03
CA LYS A 70 -29.29 3.29 29.07
C LYS A 70 -29.04 4.78 28.85
N ARG A 71 -28.05 5.33 29.55
CA ARG A 71 -27.47 6.62 29.16
C ARG A 71 -26.54 6.40 27.98
N LEU A 72 -26.86 6.93 26.83
CA LEU A 72 -25.97 6.94 25.67
C LEU A 72 -25.19 8.26 25.66
N THR A 73 -23.89 8.15 25.55
CA THR A 73 -23.04 9.29 25.19
C THR A 73 -23.22 9.60 23.70
N LYS A 74 -22.79 10.79 23.27
CA LYS A 74 -22.77 11.16 21.84
C LYS A 74 -22.02 10.12 21.01
N ASN A 75 -20.87 9.67 21.47
CA ASN A 75 -20.02 8.72 20.73
C ASN A 75 -20.69 7.36 20.60
N GLU A 76 -21.25 6.82 21.69
CA GLU A 76 -21.99 5.56 21.66
C GLU A 76 -23.21 5.62 20.71
N LEU A 77 -23.93 6.75 20.66
CA LEU A 77 -25.03 6.92 19.72
C LEU A 77 -24.51 6.92 18.27
N LEU A 78 -23.41 7.60 17.98
CA LEU A 78 -22.80 7.65 16.65
C LEU A 78 -22.27 6.29 16.22
N ASP A 79 -21.67 5.52 17.13
CA ASP A 79 -21.20 4.15 16.87
C ASP A 79 -22.37 3.20 16.53
N LEU A 80 -23.50 3.34 17.23
CA LEU A 80 -24.71 2.56 16.94
C LEU A 80 -25.35 2.95 15.61
N LEU A 81 -25.30 4.23 15.23
CA LEU A 81 -25.76 4.70 13.92
C LEU A 81 -24.81 4.25 12.80
N ALA A 82 -23.51 4.22 13.05
CA ALA A 82 -22.51 3.73 12.10
C ALA A 82 -22.74 2.24 11.73
N GLN A 83 -23.20 1.41 12.66
CA GLN A 83 -23.61 0.03 12.39
C GLN A 83 -24.81 -0.07 11.43
N LYS A 84 -25.56 1.01 11.27
CA LYS A 84 -26.67 1.15 10.32
C LYS A 84 -26.27 1.98 9.08
N GLU A 85 -24.97 2.10 8.80
CA GLU A 85 -24.39 2.86 7.67
C GLU A 85 -24.70 4.37 7.68
N ILE A 86 -24.99 4.93 8.86
CA ILE A 86 -25.27 6.36 9.06
C ILE A 86 -24.09 6.99 9.77
N PHE A 87 -23.44 7.97 9.11
CA PHE A 87 -22.20 8.57 9.58
C PHE A 87 -22.32 10.10 9.67
N VAL A 88 -21.56 10.72 10.56
CA VAL A 88 -21.25 12.14 10.45
C VAL A 88 -20.44 12.33 9.15
N PRO A 89 -20.70 13.37 8.32
CA PRO A 89 -20.00 13.56 7.04
C PRO A 89 -18.46 13.55 7.17
N GLU A 90 -17.93 14.10 8.26
CA GLU A 90 -16.50 14.04 8.57
C GLU A 90 -16.01 12.60 8.81
N ASP A 91 -16.74 11.82 9.58
CA ASP A 91 -16.36 10.42 9.90
C ASP A 91 -16.49 9.51 8.67
N LYS A 92 -17.49 9.72 7.84
CA LYS A 92 -17.61 9.06 6.53
C LYS A 92 -16.43 9.39 5.63
N ALA A 93 -16.01 10.66 5.60
CA ALA A 93 -14.85 11.06 4.83
C ALA A 93 -13.53 10.46 5.38
N LYS A 94 -13.40 10.33 6.72
CA LYS A 94 -12.28 9.63 7.37
C LYS A 94 -12.29 8.14 7.03
N GLN A 95 -13.45 7.49 7.13
CA GLN A 95 -13.60 6.07 6.78
C GLN A 95 -13.26 5.83 5.30
N THR A 96 -13.81 6.63 4.39
CA THR A 96 -13.51 6.57 2.96
C THR A 96 -12.00 6.73 2.70
N ALA A 97 -11.34 7.69 3.38
CA ALA A 97 -9.90 7.88 3.24
C ALA A 97 -9.13 6.65 3.72
N ARG A 98 -9.54 6.08 4.87
CA ARG A 98 -8.93 4.85 5.43
C ARG A 98 -9.06 3.67 4.49
N ASP A 99 -10.25 3.41 3.96
CA ASP A 99 -10.48 2.30 3.05
C ASP A 99 -9.63 2.44 1.78
N LYS A 100 -9.55 3.65 1.20
CA LYS A 100 -8.73 3.92 0.02
C LYS A 100 -7.23 3.81 0.28
N VAL A 101 -6.75 4.27 1.43
CA VAL A 101 -5.35 4.11 1.86
C VAL A 101 -5.01 2.63 2.00
N ARG A 102 -5.85 1.86 2.68
CA ARG A 102 -5.68 0.41 2.85
C ARG A 102 -5.75 -0.35 1.55
N ASP A 103 -6.67 -0.01 0.66
CA ASP A 103 -6.76 -0.58 -0.69
C ASP A 103 -5.48 -0.33 -1.49
N ALA A 104 -4.93 0.89 -1.44
CA ALA A 104 -3.68 1.22 -2.13
C ALA A 104 -2.51 0.40 -1.57
N THR A 105 -2.38 0.34 -0.25
CA THR A 105 -1.35 -0.46 0.43
C THR A 105 -1.50 -1.97 0.13
N ALA A 106 -2.71 -2.51 0.17
CA ALA A 106 -2.97 -3.91 -0.15
C ALA A 106 -2.65 -4.24 -1.63
N ARG A 107 -2.89 -3.31 -2.57
CA ARG A 107 -2.46 -3.49 -3.97
C ARG A 107 -0.94 -3.54 -4.08
N TRP A 108 -0.23 -2.67 -3.35
CA TRP A 108 1.22 -2.69 -3.29
C TRP A 108 1.73 -4.01 -2.69
N GLN A 109 1.23 -4.43 -1.53
CA GLN A 109 1.61 -5.69 -0.87
C GLN A 109 1.44 -6.90 -1.79
N ARG A 110 0.26 -7.03 -2.43
CA ARG A 110 0.03 -8.12 -3.40
C ARG A 110 1.02 -8.10 -4.56
N SER A 111 1.45 -6.91 -4.99
CA SER A 111 2.44 -6.81 -6.06
C SER A 111 3.83 -7.26 -5.62
N VAL A 112 4.21 -6.93 -4.38
CA VAL A 112 5.50 -7.34 -3.80
C VAL A 112 5.51 -8.84 -3.50
N GLN A 113 4.46 -9.38 -2.88
CA GLN A 113 4.36 -10.80 -2.51
C GLN A 113 4.56 -11.75 -3.71
N ARG A 114 4.15 -11.34 -4.92
CA ARG A 114 4.39 -12.13 -6.14
C ARG A 114 5.86 -12.20 -6.55
N GLU A 115 6.68 -11.28 -6.10
CA GLU A 115 8.11 -11.19 -6.39
C GLU A 115 8.96 -11.87 -5.30
N LEU A 116 8.35 -12.19 -4.14
CA LEU A 116 9.05 -12.77 -2.99
C LEU A 116 9.23 -14.28 -3.13
N LEU A 117 10.27 -14.78 -2.48
CA LEU A 117 10.47 -16.22 -2.30
C LEU A 117 9.40 -16.76 -1.33
N ASP A 118 8.83 -17.91 -1.67
CA ASP A 118 7.97 -18.68 -0.78
C ASP A 118 8.64 -20.03 -0.47
N PRO A 119 8.93 -20.35 0.79
CA PRO A 119 8.64 -19.55 2.00
C PRO A 119 9.51 -18.30 2.13
N GLU A 120 8.93 -17.28 2.74
CA GLU A 120 9.56 -15.97 2.90
C GLU A 120 10.84 -16.03 3.75
N ILE A 121 11.83 -15.22 3.38
CA ILE A 121 13.07 -15.03 4.15
C ILE A 121 12.91 -13.80 5.04
N LEU A 122 12.97 -14.02 6.35
CA LEU A 122 13.00 -12.90 7.31
C LEU A 122 14.32 -12.14 7.18
N ARG A 123 14.25 -10.82 7.28
CA ARG A 123 15.37 -9.91 7.09
C ARG A 123 15.71 -9.20 8.40
N ASP A 124 17.01 -9.24 8.77
CA ASP A 124 17.50 -8.59 9.98
C ASP A 124 17.35 -7.07 9.91
N GLU A 125 17.48 -6.50 8.71
CA GLU A 125 17.30 -5.09 8.43
C GLU A 125 15.87 -4.61 8.79
N THR A 126 14.88 -5.49 8.73
CA THR A 126 13.52 -5.17 9.18
C THR A 126 13.46 -4.93 10.69
N THR A 127 14.17 -5.75 11.47
CA THR A 127 14.23 -5.61 12.92
C THR A 127 14.99 -4.33 13.31
N GLU A 128 16.07 -4.03 12.61
CA GLU A 128 16.84 -2.78 12.79
C GLU A 128 15.95 -1.56 12.56
N LEU A 129 15.22 -1.52 11.43
CA LEU A 129 14.26 -0.46 11.11
C LEU A 129 13.21 -0.28 12.21
N ILE A 130 12.59 -1.36 12.66
CA ILE A 130 11.54 -1.29 13.69
C ILE A 130 12.07 -0.66 14.97
N ASN A 131 13.28 -1.04 15.40
CA ASN A 131 13.89 -0.51 16.62
C ASN A 131 14.25 0.98 16.51
N GLN A 132 14.47 1.48 15.31
CA GLN A 132 14.85 2.87 15.05
C GLN A 132 13.67 3.78 14.67
N LEU A 133 12.52 3.22 14.35
CA LEU A 133 11.37 3.95 13.80
C LEU A 133 10.87 5.11 14.69
N ASP A 134 11.00 5.01 16.00
CA ASP A 134 10.53 6.06 16.92
C ASP A 134 11.44 7.30 16.91
N SER A 135 12.70 7.14 16.51
CA SER A 135 13.69 8.21 16.46
C SER A 135 13.89 8.80 15.06
N ILE A 136 13.49 8.09 14.02
CA ILE A 136 13.78 8.45 12.63
C ILE A 136 12.50 8.89 11.91
N ARG A 137 12.55 10.06 11.28
CA ARG A 137 11.44 10.62 10.49
C ARG A 137 11.48 10.23 9.03
N LEU A 138 12.66 10.09 8.45
CA LEU A 138 12.87 9.70 7.06
C LEU A 138 13.97 8.63 6.99
N SER A 139 13.65 7.46 6.44
CA SER A 139 14.58 6.34 6.23
C SER A 139 14.66 5.99 4.74
N PHE A 140 15.90 5.79 4.28
CA PHE A 140 16.19 5.25 2.95
C PHE A 140 16.67 3.81 3.04
N ILE A 141 15.87 2.87 2.54
CA ILE A 141 16.25 1.47 2.40
C ILE A 141 16.92 1.31 1.04
N VAL A 142 18.23 1.08 1.07
CA VAL A 142 19.07 1.06 -0.13
C VAL A 142 19.68 -0.31 -0.37
N GLY A 143 20.01 -0.61 -1.61
CA GLY A 143 20.67 -1.87 -2.00
C GLY A 143 20.66 -2.07 -3.50
N VAL A 144 21.37 -3.09 -3.95
CA VAL A 144 21.41 -3.44 -5.39
C VAL A 144 20.05 -3.94 -5.90
N ALA A 145 19.88 -4.00 -7.21
CA ALA A 145 18.68 -4.59 -7.80
C ALA A 145 18.56 -6.08 -7.40
N GLY A 146 17.38 -6.50 -6.95
CA GLY A 146 17.15 -7.88 -6.51
C GLY A 146 17.65 -8.24 -5.10
N SER A 147 18.19 -7.27 -4.31
CA SER A 147 18.67 -7.51 -2.92
C SER A 147 17.53 -7.78 -1.92
N GLY A 148 16.28 -7.57 -2.29
CA GLY A 148 15.14 -7.79 -1.39
C GLY A 148 14.68 -6.54 -0.63
N LYS A 149 14.97 -5.33 -1.11
CA LYS A 149 14.47 -4.08 -0.50
C LYS A 149 12.95 -4.09 -0.27
N SER A 150 12.19 -4.47 -1.30
CA SER A 150 10.73 -4.55 -1.20
C SER A 150 10.27 -5.63 -0.20
N ALA A 151 11.06 -6.70 0.04
CA ALA A 151 10.78 -7.68 1.09
C ALA A 151 10.92 -7.06 2.49
N VAL A 152 12.03 -6.36 2.75
CA VAL A 152 12.26 -5.62 4.01
C VAL A 152 11.12 -4.63 4.27
N VAL A 153 10.74 -3.86 3.23
CA VAL A 153 9.64 -2.89 3.33
C VAL A 153 8.31 -3.58 3.60
N ASN A 154 8.02 -4.74 2.94
CA ASN A 154 6.78 -5.47 3.17
C ASN A 154 6.67 -5.99 4.59
N GLN A 155 7.73 -6.63 5.11
CA GLN A 155 7.79 -7.11 6.50
C GLN A 155 7.59 -5.96 7.49
N LEU A 156 8.18 -4.80 7.21
CA LEU A 156 8.00 -3.60 8.02
C LEU A 156 6.55 -3.10 7.99
N VAL A 157 5.92 -3.03 6.81
CA VAL A 157 4.51 -2.61 6.66
C VAL A 157 3.59 -3.55 7.43
N GLU A 158 3.77 -4.87 7.32
CA GLU A 158 2.99 -5.86 8.07
C GLU A 158 3.13 -5.66 9.59
N LYS A 159 4.34 -5.39 10.06
CA LYS A 159 4.59 -5.12 11.48
C LYS A 159 3.92 -3.85 11.95
N LEU A 160 4.05 -2.74 11.19
CA LEU A 160 3.39 -1.46 11.49
C LEU A 160 1.87 -1.59 11.52
N GLN A 161 1.28 -2.31 10.56
CA GLN A 161 -0.15 -2.57 10.53
C GLN A 161 -0.60 -3.41 11.76
N SER A 162 0.22 -4.39 12.18
CA SER A 162 -0.06 -5.16 13.41
C SER A 162 -0.03 -4.30 14.68
N GLN A 163 0.70 -3.20 14.66
CA GLN A 163 0.78 -2.19 15.73
C GLN A 163 -0.29 -1.09 15.59
N ASN A 164 -1.27 -1.27 14.68
CA ASN A 164 -2.37 -0.33 14.43
C ASN A 164 -1.94 1.01 13.81
N ALA A 165 -0.76 1.10 13.21
CA ALA A 165 -0.37 2.26 12.41
C ALA A 165 -1.16 2.28 11.08
N GLU A 166 -1.50 3.47 10.60
CA GLU A 166 -2.08 3.64 9.28
C GLU A 166 -0.95 3.83 8.26
N VAL A 167 -0.85 2.93 7.30
CA VAL A 167 0.26 2.91 6.33
C VAL A 167 -0.27 3.12 4.93
N LEU A 168 0.31 4.07 4.21
CA LEU A 168 0.14 4.22 2.77
C LEU A 168 1.42 3.79 2.06
N ALA A 169 1.37 2.66 1.35
CA ALA A 169 2.48 2.14 0.57
C ALA A 169 2.14 2.08 -0.92
N PHE A 170 3.07 2.49 -1.78
CA PHE A 170 2.95 2.41 -3.23
C PHE A 170 4.31 2.33 -3.92
N ARG A 171 4.32 1.90 -5.20
CA ARG A 171 5.50 1.82 -6.07
C ARG A 171 5.45 2.92 -7.12
N LEU A 172 6.59 3.58 -7.34
CA LEU A 172 6.70 4.60 -8.38
C LEU A 172 6.92 4.01 -9.78
N ASP A 173 7.64 2.92 -9.90
CA ASP A 173 7.95 2.27 -11.19
C ASP A 173 6.72 1.81 -11.98
N ARG A 174 5.58 1.66 -11.32
CA ARG A 174 4.27 1.33 -11.93
C ARG A 174 3.34 2.53 -12.11
N CYS A 175 3.77 3.70 -11.70
CA CYS A 175 3.04 4.94 -11.94
C CYS A 175 3.34 5.47 -13.34
N ALA A 176 2.34 5.99 -14.03
CA ALA A 176 2.61 6.86 -15.18
C ALA A 176 3.08 8.23 -14.67
N ASP A 177 3.88 8.93 -15.47
CA ASP A 177 4.48 10.23 -15.12
C ASP A 177 3.45 11.26 -14.60
N PHE A 178 3.82 12.01 -13.58
CA PHE A 178 2.96 12.99 -12.91
C PHE A 178 3.80 14.19 -12.44
N ASN A 179 3.16 15.35 -12.28
CA ASN A 179 3.83 16.60 -11.90
C ASN A 179 3.18 17.30 -10.71
N SER A 180 2.42 16.59 -9.89
CA SER A 180 1.89 17.10 -8.62
C SER A 180 1.43 15.98 -7.70
N THR A 181 1.47 16.20 -6.39
CA THR A 181 0.99 15.26 -5.36
C THR A 181 -0.51 14.94 -5.54
N LYS A 182 -1.32 15.90 -5.99
CA LYS A 182 -2.74 15.70 -6.31
C LYS A 182 -2.94 14.71 -7.48
N LYS A 183 -2.11 14.78 -8.53
CA LYS A 183 -2.18 13.82 -9.64
C LYS A 183 -1.76 12.43 -9.20
N LEU A 184 -0.73 12.32 -8.35
CA LEU A 184 -0.34 11.06 -7.74
C LEU A 184 -1.48 10.46 -6.92
N GLY A 185 -2.16 11.27 -6.07
CA GLY A 185 -3.32 10.83 -5.32
C GLY A 185 -4.41 10.22 -6.22
N LYS A 186 -4.74 10.87 -7.35
CA LYS A 186 -5.69 10.33 -8.34
C LYS A 186 -5.24 9.00 -8.95
N ARG A 187 -3.94 8.82 -9.22
CA ARG A 187 -3.40 7.56 -9.75
C ARG A 187 -3.49 6.41 -8.74
N LEU A 188 -3.32 6.75 -7.47
CA LEU A 188 -3.48 5.81 -6.36
C LEU A 188 -4.94 5.60 -5.95
N GLU A 189 -5.90 6.26 -6.64
CA GLU A 189 -7.34 6.22 -6.35
C GLU A 189 -7.70 6.77 -4.96
N LEU A 190 -6.88 7.70 -4.45
CA LEU A 190 -7.08 8.38 -3.18
C LEU A 190 -8.02 9.57 -3.33
N PRO A 191 -8.77 9.95 -2.28
CA PRO A 191 -9.71 11.07 -2.32
C PRO A 191 -9.02 12.44 -2.46
N LYS A 192 -7.75 12.56 -2.00
CA LYS A 192 -6.92 13.77 -2.05
C LYS A 192 -5.47 13.44 -2.45
N SER A 193 -4.50 14.33 -2.15
CA SER A 193 -3.07 14.00 -2.21
C SER A 193 -2.76 12.84 -1.27
N PRO A 194 -1.66 12.09 -1.50
CA PRO A 194 -1.31 10.96 -0.64
C PRO A 194 -1.19 11.34 0.84
N VAL A 195 -0.50 12.43 1.16
CA VAL A 195 -0.32 12.92 2.54
C VAL A 195 -1.66 13.31 3.16
N ALA A 196 -2.47 14.14 2.49
CA ALA A 196 -3.77 14.55 3.01
C ALA A 196 -4.77 13.39 3.17
N SER A 197 -4.66 12.35 2.33
CA SER A 197 -5.48 11.15 2.45
C SER A 197 -5.02 10.28 3.62
N LEU A 198 -3.70 10.10 3.79
CA LEU A 198 -3.11 9.33 4.88
C LEU A 198 -3.38 9.99 6.24
N GLN A 199 -3.17 11.32 6.35
CA GLN A 199 -3.45 12.07 7.57
C GLN A 199 -4.92 11.92 8.00
N ARG A 200 -5.84 12.05 7.03
CA ARG A 200 -7.27 11.86 7.30
C ARG A 200 -7.61 10.42 7.70
N ALA A 201 -6.96 9.43 7.09
CA ALA A 201 -7.14 8.02 7.42
C ALA A 201 -6.60 7.66 8.80
N ALA A 202 -5.44 8.22 9.16
CA ALA A 202 -4.79 7.97 10.44
C ALA A 202 -5.59 8.54 11.61
N ASN A 203 -6.19 9.72 11.43
CA ASN A 203 -6.89 10.46 12.47
C ASN A 203 -5.96 10.75 13.67
N GLU A 204 -5.85 10.03 14.68
CA GLU A 204 -4.93 10.21 15.82
C GLU A 204 -3.90 9.07 15.93
N ARG A 205 -3.88 8.16 14.96
CA ARG A 205 -2.95 7.04 14.93
C ARG A 205 -1.63 7.44 14.28
N ASP A 206 -0.64 6.62 14.52
CA ASP A 206 0.62 6.73 13.78
C ASP A 206 0.40 6.59 12.27
N ALA A 207 0.98 7.50 11.52
CA ALA A 207 0.92 7.54 10.07
C ALA A 207 2.30 7.28 9.46
N VAL A 208 2.36 6.38 8.49
CA VAL A 208 3.61 6.05 7.79
C VAL A 208 3.39 6.05 6.28
N LEU A 209 4.20 6.83 5.58
CA LEU A 209 4.23 6.88 4.13
C LEU A 209 5.39 6.02 3.61
N VAL A 210 5.09 5.08 2.73
CA VAL A 210 6.08 4.18 2.12
C VAL A 210 6.13 4.42 0.62
N ILE A 211 7.31 4.80 0.12
CA ILE A 211 7.59 5.04 -1.29
C ILE A 211 8.58 3.98 -1.79
N ASP A 212 8.09 2.98 -2.51
CA ASP A 212 8.93 1.93 -3.08
C ASP A 212 9.36 2.29 -4.50
N GLN A 213 10.57 1.87 -4.90
CA GLN A 213 11.18 2.11 -6.21
C GLN A 213 11.35 3.61 -6.53
N LEU A 214 11.92 4.38 -5.59
CA LEU A 214 12.21 5.81 -5.82
C LEU A 214 13.14 6.03 -7.02
N ASP A 215 14.00 5.07 -7.34
CA ASP A 215 14.86 5.11 -8.53
C ASP A 215 14.10 5.34 -9.85
N ALA A 216 12.78 5.12 -9.89
CA ALA A 216 11.97 5.43 -11.06
C ALA A 216 11.98 6.93 -11.44
N ILE A 217 12.21 7.84 -10.48
CA ILE A 217 12.35 9.29 -10.74
C ILE A 217 13.80 9.73 -10.97
N SER A 218 14.76 8.80 -10.87
CA SER A 218 16.18 9.10 -11.07
C SER A 218 16.46 9.55 -12.50
N LEU A 219 17.41 10.47 -12.64
CA LEU A 219 17.95 10.85 -13.96
C LEU A 219 18.53 9.66 -14.72
N MET A 220 19.07 8.69 -13.97
CA MET A 220 19.67 7.49 -14.55
C MET A 220 18.62 6.54 -15.14
N SER A 221 17.42 6.47 -14.51
CA SER A 221 16.34 5.60 -14.99
C SER A 221 15.55 6.19 -16.15
N GLY A 222 15.39 7.52 -16.20
CA GLY A 222 14.63 8.22 -17.24
C GLY A 222 13.13 7.92 -17.31
N ARG A 223 12.59 7.13 -16.35
CA ARG A 223 11.21 6.59 -16.41
C ARG A 223 10.12 7.62 -16.08
N LEU A 224 10.36 8.43 -15.06
CA LEU A 224 9.41 9.45 -14.57
C LEU A 224 10.10 10.83 -14.55
N PRO A 225 10.48 11.39 -15.70
CA PRO A 225 11.34 12.57 -15.76
C PRO A 225 10.70 13.82 -15.15
N ASN A 226 9.36 13.94 -15.19
CA ASN A 226 8.62 15.09 -14.67
C ASN A 226 8.08 14.90 -13.25
N SER A 227 8.36 13.76 -12.61
CA SER A 227 7.76 13.41 -11.32
C SER A 227 8.66 13.74 -10.12
N TYR A 228 9.91 14.13 -10.34
CA TYR A 228 10.85 14.39 -9.25
C TYR A 228 10.34 15.47 -8.29
N ASP A 229 9.97 16.65 -8.80
CA ASP A 229 9.52 17.76 -7.95
C ASP A 229 8.27 17.36 -7.14
N ALA A 230 7.33 16.67 -7.79
CA ALA A 230 6.12 16.21 -7.11
C ALA A 230 6.40 15.15 -6.00
N VAL A 231 7.44 14.34 -6.15
CA VAL A 231 7.85 13.38 -5.09
C VAL A 231 8.63 14.09 -3.98
N ALA A 232 9.46 15.08 -4.33
CA ALA A 232 10.12 15.92 -3.33
C ALA A 232 9.09 16.69 -2.49
N ASP A 233 8.11 17.33 -3.14
CA ASP A 233 6.98 18.01 -2.47
C ASP A 233 6.20 17.04 -1.58
N LEU A 234 5.96 15.81 -2.02
CA LEU A 234 5.27 14.78 -1.24
C LEU A 234 6.01 14.45 0.05
N ILE A 235 7.34 14.29 -0.03
CA ILE A 235 8.17 14.04 1.15
C ILE A 235 8.14 15.27 2.07
N ASP A 236 8.27 16.47 1.52
CA ASP A 236 8.21 17.73 2.28
C ASP A 236 6.85 17.89 2.98
N GLU A 237 5.72 17.64 2.27
CA GLU A 237 4.38 17.64 2.86
C GLU A 237 4.29 16.63 4.02
N ALA A 238 4.77 15.39 3.85
CA ALA A 238 4.72 14.35 4.88
C ALA A 238 5.55 14.74 6.12
N MET A 239 6.75 15.28 5.90
CA MET A 239 7.63 15.72 6.98
C MET A 239 7.05 16.90 7.76
N ALA A 240 6.39 17.86 7.09
CA ALA A 240 5.71 18.98 7.69
C ALA A 240 4.52 18.56 8.59
N GLU A 241 3.81 17.53 8.18
CA GLU A 241 2.67 16.94 8.91
C GLU A 241 3.11 15.92 9.99
N GLY A 242 4.41 15.73 10.20
CA GLY A 242 4.94 14.80 11.20
C GLY A 242 4.75 13.32 10.83
N ILE A 243 4.43 13.02 9.58
CA ILE A 243 4.29 11.66 9.06
C ILE A 243 5.69 11.06 8.84
N ARG A 244 5.91 9.85 9.31
CA ARG A 244 7.14 9.10 9.04
C ARG A 244 7.18 8.66 7.59
N VAL A 245 8.36 8.77 6.96
CA VAL A 245 8.54 8.41 5.54
C VAL A 245 9.62 7.34 5.41
N ILE A 246 9.29 6.30 4.67
CA ILE A 246 10.19 5.19 4.34
C ILE A 246 10.29 5.12 2.82
N VAL A 247 11.52 5.14 2.32
CA VAL A 247 11.80 5.16 0.89
C VAL A 247 12.69 3.98 0.52
N ALA A 248 12.28 3.17 -0.45
CA ALA A 248 13.17 2.18 -1.04
C ALA A 248 13.76 2.71 -2.35
N CYS A 249 15.08 2.64 -2.48
CA CYS A 249 15.83 3.16 -3.61
C CYS A 249 17.02 2.26 -3.95
N ARG A 250 17.44 2.22 -5.21
CA ARG A 250 18.70 1.57 -5.56
C ARG A 250 19.88 2.40 -5.04
N LEU A 251 20.87 1.70 -4.52
CA LEU A 251 22.10 2.35 -4.03
C LEU A 251 22.78 3.18 -5.14
N PHE A 252 22.85 2.62 -6.35
CA PHE A 252 23.42 3.31 -7.51
C PHE A 252 22.74 4.66 -7.78
N ASP A 253 21.40 4.70 -7.77
CA ASP A 253 20.64 5.92 -8.05
C ASP A 253 20.79 6.95 -6.92
N LEU A 254 20.82 6.50 -5.69
CA LEU A 254 21.09 7.37 -4.55
C LEU A 254 22.49 8.01 -4.64
N GLU A 255 23.49 7.25 -5.05
CA GLU A 255 24.89 7.73 -5.15
C GLU A 255 25.16 8.61 -6.37
N ASN A 256 24.40 8.41 -7.48
CA ASN A 256 24.68 9.07 -8.75
C ASN A 256 23.68 10.16 -9.14
N ASP A 257 22.46 10.20 -8.56
CA ASP A 257 21.53 11.31 -8.75
C ASP A 257 21.64 12.34 -7.62
N HIS A 258 22.21 13.51 -7.93
CA HIS A 258 22.37 14.61 -6.99
C HIS A 258 21.04 15.12 -6.41
N ARG A 259 19.92 14.95 -7.12
CA ARG A 259 18.59 15.38 -6.70
C ARG A 259 18.09 14.48 -5.56
N ILE A 260 18.28 13.16 -5.68
CA ILE A 260 17.94 12.20 -4.63
C ILE A 260 18.82 12.43 -3.40
N ARG A 261 20.14 12.63 -3.60
CA ARG A 261 21.05 12.98 -2.50
C ARG A 261 20.61 14.23 -1.74
N ARG A 262 20.13 15.26 -2.44
CA ARG A 262 19.63 16.48 -1.82
C ARG A 262 18.46 16.24 -0.88
N ILE A 263 17.55 15.30 -1.20
CA ILE A 263 16.46 14.90 -0.28
C ILE A 263 17.04 14.30 1.01
N VAL A 264 18.01 13.38 0.87
CA VAL A 264 18.68 12.73 2.02
C VAL A 264 19.38 13.77 2.90
N GLU A 265 20.13 14.69 2.30
CA GLU A 265 20.88 15.74 3.01
C GLU A 265 19.95 16.74 3.70
N LYS A 266 18.90 17.21 3.00
CA LYS A 266 17.90 18.17 3.52
C LYS A 266 17.26 17.68 4.82
N TRP A 267 16.90 16.40 4.87
CA TRP A 267 16.15 15.83 5.98
C TRP A 267 17.02 14.96 6.90
N GLN A 268 18.35 14.92 6.67
CA GLN A 268 19.26 14.06 7.41
C GLN A 268 18.74 12.61 7.52
N ALA A 269 18.29 12.08 6.37
CA ALA A 269 17.65 10.78 6.31
C ALA A 269 18.60 9.67 6.71
N GLU A 270 18.11 8.73 7.52
CA GLU A 270 18.85 7.51 7.87
C GLU A 270 18.95 6.57 6.67
N ARG A 271 20.08 5.88 6.55
CA ARG A 271 20.29 4.90 5.47
C ARG A 271 20.44 3.51 6.05
N ILE A 272 19.60 2.60 5.57
CA ILE A 272 19.67 1.19 5.91
C ILE A 272 19.99 0.42 4.65
N THR A 273 21.14 -0.23 4.64
CA THR A 273 21.61 -0.99 3.48
C THR A 273 21.13 -2.42 3.58
N VAL A 274 20.38 -2.86 2.55
CA VAL A 274 19.95 -4.24 2.39
C VAL A 274 21.08 -5.03 1.75
N ASN A 275 21.74 -5.84 2.56
CA ASN A 275 22.89 -6.64 2.17
C ASN A 275 22.48 -7.94 1.49
N ASP A 276 23.46 -8.61 0.88
CA ASP A 276 23.32 -9.98 0.40
C ASP A 276 23.04 -10.94 1.57
N LEU A 277 22.32 -12.02 1.31
CA LEU A 277 22.02 -13.03 2.32
C LEU A 277 23.30 -13.69 2.83
N SER A 278 23.34 -14.06 4.12
CA SER A 278 24.41 -14.88 4.68
C SER A 278 24.35 -16.31 4.15
N ASP A 279 25.45 -17.05 4.22
CA ASP A 279 25.52 -18.42 3.76
C ASP A 279 24.52 -19.33 4.50
N ASP A 280 24.31 -19.10 5.80
CA ASP A 280 23.35 -19.86 6.61
C ASP A 280 21.90 -19.61 6.15
N VAL A 281 21.58 -18.36 5.83
CA VAL A 281 20.25 -18.01 5.28
C VAL A 281 20.04 -18.63 3.91
N VAL A 282 21.07 -18.60 3.04
CA VAL A 282 21.00 -19.27 1.72
C VAL A 282 20.82 -20.78 1.89
N ALA A 283 21.60 -21.41 2.79
CA ALA A 283 21.47 -22.84 3.06
C ALA A 283 20.06 -23.23 3.52
N ASN A 284 19.51 -22.48 4.47
CA ASN A 284 18.14 -22.64 4.94
C ASN A 284 17.11 -22.45 3.83
N ALA A 285 17.24 -21.40 3.01
CA ALA A 285 16.34 -21.12 1.91
C ALA A 285 16.39 -22.25 0.86
N VAL A 286 17.59 -22.71 0.48
CA VAL A 286 17.76 -23.82 -0.47
C VAL A 286 17.09 -25.10 0.04
N MET A 287 17.26 -25.45 1.31
CA MET A 287 16.58 -26.62 1.91
C MET A 287 15.07 -26.46 1.91
N LYS A 288 14.56 -25.29 2.26
CA LYS A 288 13.10 -25.03 2.30
C LYS A 288 12.43 -25.12 0.94
N ILE A 289 13.13 -24.78 -0.14
CA ILE A 289 12.61 -24.91 -1.51
C ILE A 289 12.86 -26.32 -2.11
N GLY A 290 13.33 -27.27 -1.31
CA GLY A 290 13.56 -28.66 -1.75
C GLY A 290 14.90 -28.91 -2.43
N GLY A 291 15.86 -27.98 -2.34
CA GLY A 291 17.20 -28.12 -2.88
C GLY A 291 18.15 -28.80 -1.91
N ASP A 292 19.29 -29.26 -2.45
CA ASP A 292 20.39 -29.85 -1.70
C ASP A 292 21.61 -28.92 -1.69
N ILE A 293 21.90 -28.34 -0.53
CA ILE A 293 23.04 -27.43 -0.37
C ILE A 293 24.41 -28.08 -0.63
N ALA A 294 24.53 -29.40 -0.42
CA ALA A 294 25.77 -30.12 -0.65
C ALA A 294 26.12 -30.23 -2.15
N ARG A 295 25.14 -30.14 -3.04
CA ARG A 295 25.34 -30.14 -4.49
C ARG A 295 25.79 -28.77 -5.04
N LEU A 296 25.66 -27.70 -4.26
CA LEU A 296 26.05 -26.36 -4.66
C LEU A 296 27.51 -26.10 -4.36
N THR A 297 28.28 -25.69 -5.36
CA THR A 297 29.63 -25.17 -5.20
C THR A 297 29.63 -23.85 -4.41
N VAL A 298 30.77 -23.47 -3.85
CA VAL A 298 30.94 -22.17 -3.16
C VAL A 298 30.49 -21.02 -4.05
N LYS A 299 30.91 -20.99 -5.31
CA LYS A 299 30.54 -19.95 -6.28
C LYS A 299 29.03 -19.87 -6.53
N GLN A 300 28.37 -21.01 -6.59
CA GLN A 300 26.91 -21.06 -6.77
C GLN A 300 26.18 -20.56 -5.52
N ARG A 301 26.66 -20.89 -4.31
CA ARG A 301 26.13 -20.33 -3.05
C ARG A 301 26.29 -18.82 -2.99
N GLU A 302 27.45 -18.30 -3.37
CA GLU A 302 27.67 -16.85 -3.50
C GLU A 302 26.69 -16.19 -4.49
N LEU A 303 26.47 -16.82 -5.63
CA LEU A 303 25.46 -16.33 -6.58
C LEU A 303 24.06 -16.29 -5.96
N LEU A 304 23.66 -17.29 -5.18
CA LEU A 304 22.35 -17.37 -4.56
C LEU A 304 22.17 -16.46 -3.35
N ARG A 305 23.21 -15.74 -2.88
CA ARG A 305 23.08 -14.73 -1.84
C ARG A 305 22.18 -13.55 -2.23
N LEU A 306 21.94 -13.34 -3.53
CA LEU A 306 20.98 -12.38 -4.01
C LEU A 306 19.59 -13.00 -4.06
N PRO A 307 18.57 -12.51 -3.29
CA PRO A 307 17.25 -13.13 -3.17
C PRO A 307 16.56 -13.44 -4.49
N LEU A 308 16.64 -12.54 -5.48
CA LEU A 308 16.10 -12.79 -6.82
C LEU A 308 16.61 -14.09 -7.43
N ARG A 309 17.88 -14.42 -7.22
CA ARG A 309 18.47 -15.64 -7.79
C ARG A 309 17.97 -16.89 -7.09
N LEU A 310 17.59 -16.82 -5.81
CA LEU A 310 16.88 -17.90 -5.11
C LEU A 310 15.48 -18.10 -5.68
N VAL A 311 14.78 -17.02 -6.06
CA VAL A 311 13.48 -17.13 -6.75
C VAL A 311 13.63 -17.89 -8.07
N LEU A 312 14.65 -17.54 -8.88
CA LEU A 312 14.92 -18.25 -10.12
C LEU A 312 15.31 -19.71 -9.88
N PHE A 313 16.17 -19.96 -8.88
CA PHE A 313 16.63 -21.31 -8.54
C PHE A 313 15.48 -22.20 -8.04
N LYS A 314 14.53 -21.65 -7.27
CA LYS A 314 13.32 -22.38 -6.85
C LYS A 314 12.57 -22.99 -8.03
N GLU A 315 12.47 -22.28 -9.14
CA GLU A 315 11.73 -22.71 -10.32
C GLU A 315 12.41 -23.85 -11.10
N ILE A 316 13.70 -24.07 -10.86
CA ILE A 316 14.48 -25.11 -11.56
C ILE A 316 15.01 -26.22 -10.66
N VAL A 317 14.87 -26.10 -9.34
CA VAL A 317 15.53 -26.95 -8.34
C VAL A 317 15.24 -28.46 -8.51
N ASP A 318 14.08 -28.81 -9.06
CA ASP A 318 13.63 -30.18 -9.37
C ASP A 318 14.23 -30.76 -10.67
N GLN A 319 14.96 -29.94 -11.46
CA GLN A 319 15.53 -30.40 -12.73
C GLN A 319 16.87 -31.13 -12.53
N PRO A 320 17.19 -32.12 -13.38
CA PRO A 320 18.45 -32.82 -13.28
C PRO A 320 19.69 -31.94 -13.35
N ASP A 321 19.62 -30.88 -14.17
CA ASP A 321 20.65 -29.89 -14.44
C ASP A 321 20.55 -28.61 -13.61
N ALA A 322 19.66 -28.58 -12.61
CA ALA A 322 19.43 -27.41 -11.73
C ALA A 322 20.72 -26.82 -11.12
N TYR A 323 21.72 -27.67 -10.92
CA TYR A 323 23.01 -27.32 -10.30
C TYR A 323 24.14 -27.06 -11.30
N SER A 324 23.82 -26.85 -12.58
CA SER A 324 24.83 -26.63 -13.64
C SER A 324 25.18 -25.16 -13.87
N PHE A 325 24.43 -24.22 -13.30
CA PHE A 325 24.67 -22.78 -13.50
C PHE A 325 26.01 -22.34 -12.87
N THR A 326 26.69 -21.43 -13.56
CA THR A 326 27.99 -20.88 -13.12
C THR A 326 28.00 -19.34 -13.12
N THR A 327 27.00 -18.73 -13.71
CA THR A 327 26.85 -17.27 -13.84
C THR A 327 25.37 -16.88 -13.64
N PRO A 328 25.08 -15.60 -13.35
CA PRO A 328 23.70 -15.13 -13.33
C PRO A 328 22.95 -15.39 -14.63
N ILE A 329 23.59 -15.20 -15.79
CA ILE A 329 22.99 -15.42 -17.11
C ILE A 329 22.63 -16.91 -17.30
N SER A 330 23.51 -17.83 -16.91
CA SER A 330 23.20 -19.25 -17.02
C SER A 330 22.03 -19.70 -16.13
N LEU A 331 21.84 -19.05 -14.98
CA LEU A 331 20.66 -19.27 -14.13
C LEU A 331 19.37 -18.74 -14.79
N PHE A 332 19.41 -17.55 -15.40
CA PHE A 332 18.28 -17.03 -16.19
C PHE A 332 17.97 -17.92 -17.40
N ASN A 333 18.99 -18.45 -18.09
CA ASN A 333 18.78 -19.37 -19.21
C ASN A 333 18.07 -20.66 -18.72
N ALA A 334 18.54 -21.27 -17.64
CA ALA A 334 17.90 -22.46 -17.07
C ALA A 334 16.44 -22.20 -16.66
N PHE A 335 16.18 -21.04 -16.05
CA PHE A 335 14.81 -20.60 -15.71
C PHE A 335 13.95 -20.42 -16.96
N TRP A 336 14.45 -19.73 -17.99
CA TRP A 336 13.77 -19.54 -19.26
C TRP A 336 13.40 -20.86 -19.93
N ASP A 337 14.39 -21.76 -20.09
CA ASP A 337 14.22 -23.04 -20.76
C ASP A 337 13.19 -23.91 -20.02
N ARG A 338 13.22 -23.89 -18.68
CA ARG A 338 12.22 -24.57 -17.84
C ARG A 338 10.81 -24.01 -18.07
N LYS A 339 10.64 -22.71 -17.98
CA LYS A 339 9.33 -22.05 -18.18
C LYS A 339 8.81 -22.25 -19.60
N GLN A 340 9.65 -22.10 -20.61
CA GLN A 340 9.28 -22.36 -22.00
C GLN A 340 8.82 -23.80 -22.21
N LYS A 341 9.55 -24.77 -21.65
CA LYS A 341 9.18 -26.20 -21.75
C LYS A 341 7.82 -26.48 -21.10
N LEU A 342 7.58 -25.98 -19.88
CA LEU A 342 6.32 -26.14 -19.17
C LEU A 342 5.15 -25.50 -19.93
N CYS A 343 5.33 -24.26 -20.37
CA CYS A 343 4.32 -23.55 -21.16
C CYS A 343 3.99 -24.28 -22.48
N LYS A 344 4.99 -24.78 -23.20
CA LYS A 344 4.77 -25.53 -24.46
C LYS A 344 4.03 -26.85 -24.26
N ILE A 345 4.25 -27.53 -23.14
CA ILE A 345 3.52 -28.77 -22.80
C ILE A 345 2.04 -28.45 -22.51
N ALA A 346 1.78 -27.42 -21.71
CA ALA A 346 0.42 -27.05 -21.32
C ALA A 346 -0.35 -26.33 -22.45
N HIS A 347 0.36 -25.52 -23.25
CA HIS A 347 -0.19 -24.64 -24.28
C HIS A 347 0.68 -24.70 -25.56
N PRO A 348 0.52 -25.72 -26.43
CA PRO A 348 1.36 -25.92 -27.62
C PRO A 348 1.37 -24.71 -28.59
N GLU A 349 0.26 -23.99 -28.67
CA GLU A 349 0.07 -22.80 -29.55
C GLU A 349 0.67 -21.51 -29.01
N LEU A 350 1.20 -21.52 -27.77
CA LEU A 350 1.72 -20.33 -27.11
C LEU A 350 2.97 -19.81 -27.83
N ARG A 351 2.94 -18.56 -28.23
CA ARG A 351 4.07 -17.80 -28.78
C ARG A 351 4.96 -17.25 -27.67
N PHE A 352 5.59 -18.18 -26.92
CA PHE A 352 6.32 -17.86 -25.68
C PHE A 352 7.36 -16.76 -25.86
N SER A 353 8.35 -16.98 -26.78
CA SER A 353 9.44 -16.04 -27.01
C SER A 353 8.95 -14.76 -27.65
N ASP A 354 8.16 -14.86 -28.72
CA ASP A 354 7.68 -13.72 -29.49
C ASP A 354 6.88 -12.74 -28.61
N THR A 355 6.07 -13.30 -27.68
CA THR A 355 5.25 -12.48 -26.78
C THR A 355 6.13 -11.73 -25.76
N LEU A 356 7.09 -12.41 -25.14
CA LEU A 356 7.98 -11.80 -24.15
C LEU A 356 8.89 -10.76 -24.81
N GLU A 357 9.45 -11.06 -25.97
CA GLU A 357 10.30 -10.14 -26.75
C GLU A 357 9.52 -8.91 -27.19
N LEU A 358 8.31 -9.07 -27.75
CA LEU A 358 7.45 -7.95 -28.12
C LEU A 358 7.15 -7.01 -26.95
N ILE A 359 6.84 -7.59 -25.78
CA ILE A 359 6.59 -6.83 -24.57
C ILE A 359 7.86 -6.07 -24.16
N ALA A 360 9.02 -6.75 -24.13
CA ALA A 360 10.29 -6.15 -23.76
C ALA A 360 10.70 -5.01 -24.70
N GLU A 361 10.61 -5.20 -26.01
CA GLU A 361 10.87 -4.16 -27.01
C GLU A 361 9.93 -2.96 -26.86
N THR A 362 8.62 -3.23 -26.65
CA THR A 362 7.64 -2.16 -26.49
C THR A 362 7.93 -1.33 -25.22
N MET A 363 8.30 -1.98 -24.14
CA MET A 363 8.69 -1.33 -22.87
C MET A 363 9.96 -0.51 -23.05
N SER A 364 10.98 -1.07 -23.69
CA SER A 364 12.25 -0.40 -23.93
C SER A 364 12.07 0.84 -24.80
N ASN A 365 11.36 0.72 -25.92
CA ASN A 365 11.10 1.83 -26.84
C ASN A 365 10.33 2.99 -26.19
N LYS A 366 9.51 2.70 -25.17
CA LYS A 366 8.74 3.69 -24.41
C LYS A 366 9.41 4.14 -23.13
N GLN A 367 10.54 3.53 -22.78
CA GLN A 367 11.24 3.76 -21.51
C GLN A 367 10.32 3.56 -20.28
N VAL A 368 9.51 2.50 -20.28
CA VAL A 368 8.56 2.16 -19.21
C VAL A 368 8.76 0.71 -18.76
N LEU A 369 8.36 0.38 -17.52
CA LEU A 369 8.34 -1.01 -17.01
C LEU A 369 6.94 -1.65 -17.06
N SER A 370 5.97 -0.99 -17.68
CA SER A 370 4.66 -1.55 -17.93
C SER A 370 4.05 -0.93 -19.20
N ILE A 371 3.33 -1.74 -19.97
CA ILE A 371 2.62 -1.30 -21.17
C ILE A 371 1.12 -1.47 -20.99
N ALA A 372 0.33 -0.68 -21.70
CA ALA A 372 -1.12 -0.81 -21.66
C ALA A 372 -1.56 -2.15 -22.29
N LYS A 373 -2.45 -2.90 -21.62
CA LYS A 373 -3.01 -4.17 -22.11
C LYS A 373 -3.53 -4.09 -23.54
N ARG A 374 -4.12 -2.95 -23.93
CA ARG A 374 -4.62 -2.68 -25.29
C ARG A 374 -3.55 -2.76 -26.39
N GLU A 375 -2.27 -2.61 -26.06
CA GLU A 375 -1.19 -2.68 -27.03
C GLU A 375 -0.97 -4.11 -27.55
N LEU A 376 -1.21 -5.09 -26.68
CA LEU A 376 -1.16 -6.51 -27.03
C LEU A 376 -2.36 -6.98 -27.86
N ASN A 377 -3.52 -6.30 -27.74
CA ASN A 377 -4.71 -6.62 -28.53
C ASN A 377 -4.52 -6.40 -30.02
N ARG A 378 -3.66 -5.45 -30.42
CA ARG A 378 -3.42 -5.12 -31.85
C ARG A 378 -2.84 -6.28 -32.63
N ASN A 379 -2.09 -7.17 -31.96
CA ASN A 379 -1.40 -8.30 -32.56
C ASN A 379 -1.89 -9.65 -32.03
N ASP A 380 -3.02 -9.69 -31.34
CA ASP A 380 -3.64 -10.88 -30.75
C ASP A 380 -2.74 -11.62 -29.71
N TYR A 381 -1.83 -10.88 -29.04
CA TYR A 381 -0.93 -11.42 -28.02
C TYR A 381 -1.52 -11.44 -26.60
N ILE A 382 -2.76 -10.97 -26.43
CA ILE A 382 -3.33 -10.83 -25.08
C ILE A 382 -3.53 -12.20 -24.39
N LYS A 383 -3.95 -13.21 -25.15
CA LYS A 383 -4.13 -14.59 -24.63
C LYS A 383 -2.80 -15.19 -24.20
N ASP A 384 -1.77 -15.01 -25.04
CA ASP A 384 -0.43 -15.48 -24.75
C ASP A 384 0.11 -14.81 -23.47
N ALA A 385 -0.08 -13.49 -23.34
CA ALA A 385 0.32 -12.74 -22.14
C ALA A 385 -0.45 -13.22 -20.88
N GLU A 386 -1.73 -13.55 -20.98
CA GLU A 386 -2.53 -14.09 -19.87
C GLU A 386 -2.01 -15.46 -19.42
N ILE A 387 -1.62 -16.34 -20.34
CA ILE A 387 -0.99 -17.62 -20.04
C ILE A 387 0.37 -17.38 -19.35
N LEU A 388 1.21 -16.49 -19.91
CA LEU A 388 2.51 -16.17 -19.32
C LEU A 388 2.38 -15.54 -17.91
N ALA A 389 1.29 -14.83 -17.66
CA ALA A 389 0.99 -14.29 -16.33
C ALA A 389 0.57 -15.39 -15.35
N SER A 390 -0.17 -16.42 -15.78
CA SER A 390 -0.49 -17.58 -14.94
C SER A 390 0.74 -18.38 -14.54
N GLU A 391 1.79 -18.33 -15.38
CA GLU A 391 3.11 -18.94 -15.13
C GLU A 391 4.08 -18.02 -14.36
N ASN A 392 3.61 -16.90 -13.84
CA ASN A 392 4.38 -15.92 -13.07
C ASN A 392 5.55 -15.26 -13.84
N LEU A 393 5.50 -15.23 -15.17
CA LEU A 393 6.48 -14.52 -15.99
C LEU A 393 6.09 -13.05 -16.21
N LEU A 394 4.78 -12.81 -16.26
CA LEU A 394 4.20 -11.49 -16.40
C LEU A 394 3.26 -11.19 -15.22
N VAL A 395 3.02 -9.92 -14.99
CA VAL A 395 1.99 -9.41 -14.08
C VAL A 395 0.99 -8.61 -14.91
N ILE A 396 -0.26 -9.04 -14.90
CA ILE A 396 -1.35 -8.34 -15.58
C ILE A 396 -2.29 -7.76 -14.54
N ASP A 397 -2.49 -6.45 -14.57
CA ASP A 397 -3.57 -5.79 -13.89
C ASP A 397 -4.71 -5.47 -14.88
N ASN A 398 -5.73 -4.72 -14.43
CA ASN A 398 -6.87 -4.38 -15.28
C ASN A 398 -6.49 -3.59 -16.54
N ARG A 399 -5.35 -2.90 -16.56
CA ARG A 399 -4.98 -1.94 -17.62
C ARG A 399 -3.58 -2.15 -18.19
N HIS A 400 -2.67 -2.76 -17.43
CA HIS A 400 -1.25 -2.84 -17.77
C HIS A 400 -0.71 -4.25 -17.67
N VAL A 401 0.39 -4.46 -18.40
CA VAL A 401 1.19 -5.69 -18.39
C VAL A 401 2.63 -5.31 -18.08
N SER A 402 3.28 -6.06 -17.21
CA SER A 402 4.69 -5.91 -16.83
C SER A 402 5.34 -7.27 -16.62
N PHE A 403 6.65 -7.32 -16.64
CA PHE A 403 7.38 -8.50 -16.18
C PHE A 403 7.25 -8.67 -14.67
N PHE A 404 7.40 -9.89 -14.16
CA PHE A 404 7.36 -10.15 -12.72
C PHE A 404 8.50 -9.43 -11.99
N HIS A 405 9.66 -9.25 -12.64
CA HIS A 405 10.81 -8.55 -12.10
C HIS A 405 11.58 -7.83 -13.20
N GLU A 406 12.13 -6.65 -12.89
CA GLU A 406 12.87 -5.83 -13.87
C GLU A 406 14.12 -6.53 -14.42
N ALA A 407 14.90 -7.23 -13.58
CA ALA A 407 16.07 -7.97 -14.08
C ALA A 407 15.70 -9.08 -15.07
N PHE A 408 14.46 -9.59 -15.01
CA PHE A 408 13.98 -10.52 -16.03
C PHE A 408 13.60 -9.80 -17.33
N PHE A 409 13.03 -8.59 -17.25
CA PHE A 409 12.86 -7.72 -18.41
C PHE A 409 14.20 -7.44 -19.08
N ASP A 410 15.22 -7.02 -18.31
CA ASP A 410 16.57 -6.75 -18.84
C ASP A 410 17.16 -7.99 -19.55
N TYR A 411 16.97 -9.18 -18.94
CA TYR A 411 17.41 -10.45 -19.54
C TYR A 411 16.68 -10.75 -20.85
N VAL A 412 15.35 -10.59 -20.91
CA VAL A 412 14.55 -10.82 -22.13
C VAL A 412 14.93 -9.84 -23.23
N PHE A 413 15.11 -8.57 -22.88
CA PHE A 413 15.50 -7.53 -23.83
C PHE A 413 16.91 -7.74 -24.41
N ALA A 414 17.82 -8.28 -23.60
CA ALA A 414 19.19 -8.55 -24.03
C ALA A 414 19.36 -9.88 -24.79
N ARG A 415 18.35 -10.77 -24.77
CA ARG A 415 18.37 -12.07 -25.45
C ARG A 415 18.11 -11.92 -26.94
#